data_71233c5f51bd3a52822b2074381aa823
#
_entry.id   71233c5f51bd3a52822b2074381aa823
#
_cell.length_a   1.000
_cell.length_b   1.000
_cell.length_c   1.000
_cell.angle_alpha   90.00
_cell.angle_beta   90.00
_cell.angle_gamma   90.00
#
_symmetry.space_group_name_H-M   'P 1'
#
loop_
_entity.id
_entity.type
_entity.pdbx_description
1 polymer ?
#
loop_
_entity_poly.entity_id
_entity_poly.type
_entity_poly.pdbx_seq_one_letter_code
_entity_poly.pdbx_strand_id
1 'polypeptide(L)'
;GSGAMVNNVWVSLGNGSCGFIDGSGDAVLVASYDAQGRIVCADGKTGWRTAAGKTFYFDPKDEGALRTGMFDVDGVRYYADASGIRQTGWVKVSGTWYYLDPSSGVMRTGWVSVGGSWYYLDPSTGAMQTGWLQESGDWYYLKSSGAMVSNASVKVSDGTYWDMNGSGRHDKQAGIDIIMRTARSLLGVPYVWLGVYPQDGGMDCASFTWYLYKQLGIDIGFETYDQMYSGVRVFGDPQPGDIILMYYGAWPNYNPMLPEHVVLYAGGGMIYEEPTFGGRCQYVSLASKGASTTTAQRI
;
A
#
# COMPACT_ATOMS: atom_id res chain seq x y z
N GLY A 1 37.65 -24.15 -25.33
CA GLY A 1 36.68 -23.15 -24.94
C GLY A 1 35.53 -23.84 -24.24
N SER A 2 35.22 -23.51 -22.97
CA SER A 2 34.05 -23.97 -22.26
C SER A 2 32.83 -23.37 -22.95
N GLY A 3 32.16 -24.15 -23.81
CA GLY A 3 30.87 -23.76 -24.37
C GLY A 3 29.89 -23.64 -23.22
N ALA A 4 29.47 -22.41 -22.86
CA ALA A 4 28.35 -22.21 -21.98
C ALA A 4 27.13 -22.88 -22.63
N MET A 5 26.46 -23.79 -21.91
CA MET A 5 25.20 -24.37 -22.38
C MET A 5 24.19 -23.25 -22.59
N VAL A 6 23.67 -23.16 -23.81
CA VAL A 6 22.64 -22.15 -24.17
C VAL A 6 21.29 -22.76 -23.80
N ASN A 7 20.60 -22.18 -22.82
CA ASN A 7 19.35 -22.70 -22.30
C ASN A 7 18.18 -21.78 -22.65
N ASN A 8 17.00 -22.36 -22.90
CA ASN A 8 15.75 -21.64 -23.18
C ASN A 8 15.84 -20.70 -24.38
N VAL A 9 16.46 -21.14 -25.46
CA VAL A 9 16.61 -20.40 -26.72
C VAL A 9 16.31 -21.27 -27.93
N TRP A 10 15.95 -20.63 -29.03
CA TRP A 10 15.83 -21.29 -30.34
C TRP A 10 17.20 -21.33 -31.02
N VAL A 11 17.56 -22.48 -31.47
CA VAL A 11 18.82 -22.69 -32.26
C VAL A 11 18.49 -23.27 -33.61
N SER A 12 19.28 -22.92 -34.63
CA SER A 12 19.18 -23.53 -35.95
C SER A 12 19.68 -24.97 -35.87
N LEU A 13 18.89 -25.90 -36.40
CA LEU A 13 19.25 -27.31 -36.52
C LEU A 13 19.74 -27.65 -37.95
N GLY A 14 19.82 -26.65 -38.85
CA GLY A 14 20.08 -26.82 -40.27
C GLY A 14 18.80 -27.11 -41.07
N ASN A 15 18.93 -27.11 -42.40
CA ASN A 15 17.85 -27.40 -43.35
C ASN A 15 16.55 -26.59 -43.14
N GLY A 16 16.67 -25.33 -42.66
CA GLY A 16 15.51 -24.48 -42.38
C GLY A 16 14.75 -24.83 -41.11
N SER A 17 15.27 -25.76 -40.29
CA SER A 17 14.68 -26.12 -39.01
C SER A 17 15.32 -25.39 -37.84
N CYS A 18 14.59 -25.19 -36.75
CA CYS A 18 15.09 -24.70 -35.47
C CYS A 18 14.52 -25.55 -34.32
N GLY A 19 15.30 -25.61 -33.24
CA GLY A 19 14.89 -26.32 -32.01
C GLY A 19 14.93 -25.40 -30.81
N PHE A 20 13.95 -25.49 -29.93
CA PHE A 20 14.00 -24.89 -28.62
C PHE A 20 14.80 -25.79 -27.69
N ILE A 21 15.91 -25.27 -27.16
CA ILE A 21 16.85 -26.02 -26.32
C ILE A 21 16.49 -25.79 -24.86
N ASP A 22 16.29 -26.86 -24.09
CA ASP A 22 16.05 -26.82 -22.66
C ASP A 22 17.33 -26.72 -21.80
N GLY A 23 17.19 -26.87 -20.51
CA GLY A 23 18.29 -26.81 -19.53
C GLY A 23 19.28 -27.97 -19.63
N SER A 24 18.95 -29.07 -20.31
CA SER A 24 19.84 -30.20 -20.57
C SER A 24 20.63 -30.05 -21.88
N GLY A 25 20.25 -29.09 -22.72
CA GLY A 25 20.81 -28.88 -24.04
C GLY A 25 20.12 -29.68 -25.15
N ASP A 26 18.99 -30.33 -24.86
CA ASP A 26 18.20 -31.07 -25.81
C ASP A 26 17.17 -30.23 -26.53
N ALA A 27 16.94 -30.49 -27.81
CA ALA A 27 15.86 -29.85 -28.57
C ALA A 27 14.53 -30.50 -28.21
N VAL A 28 13.74 -29.78 -27.37
CA VAL A 28 12.46 -30.30 -26.85
C VAL A 28 11.24 -29.85 -27.67
N LEU A 29 11.40 -28.88 -28.55
CA LEU A 29 10.41 -28.45 -29.51
C LEU A 29 11.06 -28.08 -30.82
N VAL A 30 10.64 -28.70 -31.93
CA VAL A 30 11.16 -28.40 -33.26
C VAL A 30 10.19 -27.56 -34.04
N ALA A 31 10.68 -26.52 -34.70
CA ALA A 31 9.97 -25.59 -35.56
C ALA A 31 10.75 -25.38 -36.87
N SER A 32 10.23 -24.54 -37.74
CA SER A 32 10.90 -24.14 -39.00
C SER A 32 11.00 -22.64 -39.08
N TYR A 33 11.83 -22.13 -39.98
CA TYR A 33 11.81 -20.74 -40.40
C TYR A 33 10.94 -20.59 -41.65
N ASP A 34 10.06 -19.60 -41.68
CA ASP A 34 9.36 -19.21 -42.91
C ASP A 34 10.25 -18.35 -43.81
N ALA A 35 9.71 -17.92 -44.96
CA ALA A 35 10.42 -17.10 -45.93
C ALA A 35 10.83 -15.71 -45.36
N GLN A 36 10.21 -15.25 -44.30
CA GLN A 36 10.50 -14.01 -43.60
C GLN A 36 11.47 -14.21 -42.42
N GLY A 37 11.94 -15.45 -42.18
CA GLY A 37 12.82 -15.81 -41.06
C GLY A 37 12.13 -15.91 -39.72
N ARG A 38 10.78 -15.93 -39.66
CA ARG A 38 10.03 -16.13 -38.43
C ARG A 38 9.98 -17.61 -38.05
N ILE A 39 9.92 -17.89 -36.75
CA ILE A 39 9.76 -19.27 -36.25
C ILE A 39 8.29 -19.68 -36.45
N VAL A 40 8.06 -20.76 -37.17
CA VAL A 40 6.73 -21.30 -37.47
C VAL A 40 6.65 -22.77 -37.07
N CYS A 41 5.44 -23.27 -36.81
CA CYS A 41 5.24 -24.66 -36.42
C CYS A 41 5.58 -25.63 -37.58
N ALA A 42 6.58 -26.47 -37.40
CA ALA A 42 7.05 -27.39 -38.44
C ALA A 42 6.10 -28.55 -38.73
N ASP A 43 5.31 -28.98 -37.74
CA ASP A 43 4.37 -30.11 -37.85
C ASP A 43 2.95 -29.68 -38.21
N GLY A 44 2.74 -28.40 -38.53
CA GLY A 44 1.43 -27.80 -38.84
C GLY A 44 0.47 -27.71 -37.66
N LYS A 45 0.91 -28.06 -36.46
CA LYS A 45 0.07 -28.01 -35.23
C LYS A 45 0.17 -26.63 -34.59
N THR A 46 -0.74 -25.75 -34.91
CA THR A 46 -0.85 -24.41 -34.34
C THR A 46 -1.53 -24.37 -32.97
N GLY A 47 -1.59 -23.20 -32.33
CA GLY A 47 -2.15 -23.00 -31.03
C GLY A 47 -1.13 -23.16 -29.91
N TRP A 48 -1.63 -23.43 -28.69
CA TRP A 48 -0.79 -23.60 -27.51
C TRP A 48 0.02 -24.89 -27.54
N ARG A 49 1.31 -24.77 -27.28
CA ARG A 49 2.27 -25.89 -27.21
C ARG A 49 3.07 -25.80 -25.92
N THR A 50 3.30 -26.93 -25.27
CA THR A 50 4.13 -27.03 -24.07
C THR A 50 5.28 -27.97 -24.31
N ALA A 51 6.50 -27.53 -23.98
CA ALA A 51 7.72 -28.32 -24.03
C ALA A 51 8.65 -27.91 -22.87
N ALA A 52 9.24 -28.86 -22.18
CA ALA A 52 10.10 -28.66 -21.00
C ALA A 52 9.51 -27.70 -19.95
N GLY A 53 8.21 -27.79 -19.70
CA GLY A 53 7.49 -26.91 -18.75
C GLY A 53 7.31 -25.45 -19.22
N LYS A 54 7.70 -25.13 -20.47
CA LYS A 54 7.49 -23.85 -21.11
C LYS A 54 6.30 -23.92 -22.06
N THR A 55 5.53 -22.82 -22.16
CA THR A 55 4.34 -22.74 -23.01
C THR A 55 4.56 -21.69 -24.09
N PHE A 56 4.21 -22.04 -25.32
CA PHE A 56 4.37 -21.25 -26.53
C PHE A 56 3.03 -21.14 -27.24
N TYR A 57 2.85 -20.09 -28.05
CA TYR A 57 1.68 -19.96 -28.92
C TYR A 57 2.10 -19.79 -30.38
N PHE A 58 1.71 -20.74 -31.23
CA PHE A 58 1.86 -20.70 -32.67
C PHE A 58 0.54 -20.30 -33.31
N ASP A 59 0.48 -19.09 -33.85
CA ASP A 59 -0.78 -18.47 -34.24
C ASP A 59 -1.36 -19.08 -35.54
N PRO A 60 -2.54 -19.74 -35.46
CA PRO A 60 -3.17 -20.30 -36.65
C PRO A 60 -3.63 -19.25 -37.67
N LYS A 61 -3.80 -17.99 -37.25
CA LYS A 61 -4.21 -16.86 -38.09
C LYS A 61 -3.01 -16.17 -38.76
N ASP A 62 -1.79 -16.54 -38.39
CA ASP A 62 -0.54 -15.97 -38.91
C ASP A 62 0.40 -17.10 -39.36
N GLU A 63 -0.08 -17.99 -40.19
CA GLU A 63 0.69 -19.12 -40.80
C GLU A 63 1.42 -19.99 -39.78
N GLY A 64 0.95 -20.03 -38.54
CA GLY A 64 1.61 -20.76 -37.44
C GLY A 64 2.84 -20.05 -36.88
N ALA A 65 2.95 -18.75 -37.01
CA ALA A 65 4.07 -17.98 -36.46
C ALA A 65 4.08 -17.99 -34.92
N LEU A 66 5.26 -18.16 -34.32
CA LEU A 66 5.47 -18.06 -32.89
C LEU A 66 5.18 -16.64 -32.41
N ARG A 67 4.29 -16.50 -31.43
CA ARG A 67 3.98 -15.21 -30.84
C ARG A 67 5.00 -14.82 -29.77
N THR A 68 5.41 -13.54 -29.83
CA THR A 68 6.25 -12.85 -28.86
C THR A 68 5.62 -11.51 -28.49
N GLY A 69 6.01 -10.92 -27.36
CA GLY A 69 5.40 -9.68 -26.90
C GLY A 69 3.97 -9.88 -26.42
N MET A 70 3.15 -8.81 -26.46
CA MET A 70 1.70 -8.87 -26.17
C MET A 70 0.95 -9.41 -27.36
N PHE A 71 0.02 -10.33 -27.14
CA PHE A 71 -0.87 -10.89 -28.17
C PHE A 71 -2.19 -11.36 -27.57
N ASP A 72 -3.23 -11.42 -28.42
CA ASP A 72 -4.55 -11.84 -28.02
C ASP A 72 -4.89 -13.20 -28.65
N VAL A 73 -5.49 -14.09 -27.83
CA VAL A 73 -6.05 -15.37 -28.26
C VAL A 73 -7.50 -15.42 -27.79
N ASP A 74 -8.42 -15.48 -28.74
CA ASP A 74 -9.88 -15.53 -28.49
C ASP A 74 -10.38 -14.42 -27.53
N GLY A 75 -9.85 -13.20 -27.70
CA GLY A 75 -10.21 -12.03 -26.90
C GLY A 75 -9.52 -11.94 -25.55
N VAL A 76 -8.61 -12.86 -25.23
CA VAL A 76 -7.85 -12.90 -24.00
C VAL A 76 -6.39 -12.55 -24.26
N ARG A 77 -5.84 -11.60 -23.50
CA ARG A 77 -4.47 -11.09 -23.69
C ARG A 77 -3.44 -11.88 -22.89
N TYR A 78 -2.31 -12.14 -23.57
CA TYR A 78 -1.15 -12.84 -23.04
C TYR A 78 0.14 -12.06 -23.33
N TYR A 79 1.22 -12.46 -22.68
CA TYR A 79 2.57 -11.98 -23.00
C TYR A 79 3.55 -13.16 -23.10
N ALA A 80 4.36 -13.17 -24.14
CA ALA A 80 5.48 -14.05 -24.27
C ALA A 80 6.78 -13.23 -24.38
N ASP A 81 7.86 -13.75 -23.85
CA ASP A 81 9.18 -13.12 -23.99
C ASP A 81 9.72 -13.21 -25.43
N ALA A 82 10.94 -12.70 -25.64
CA ALA A 82 11.58 -12.72 -26.96
C ALA A 82 11.85 -14.14 -27.51
N SER A 83 11.85 -15.16 -26.65
CA SER A 83 11.95 -16.56 -27.03
C SER A 83 10.60 -17.22 -27.29
N GLY A 84 9.49 -16.47 -27.18
CA GLY A 84 8.12 -16.98 -27.32
C GLY A 84 7.60 -17.71 -26.10
N ILE A 85 8.32 -17.71 -24.96
CA ILE A 85 7.87 -18.36 -23.73
C ILE A 85 6.79 -17.50 -23.08
N ARG A 86 5.56 -18.07 -22.95
CA ARG A 86 4.48 -17.44 -22.21
C ARG A 86 4.89 -17.10 -20.78
N GLN A 87 4.74 -15.86 -20.41
CA GLN A 87 5.08 -15.37 -19.08
C GLN A 87 3.88 -15.46 -18.12
N THR A 88 4.16 -15.42 -16.81
CA THR A 88 3.20 -15.37 -15.71
C THR A 88 3.71 -14.47 -14.60
N GLY A 89 2.83 -14.02 -13.70
CA GLY A 89 3.19 -13.09 -12.64
C GLY A 89 3.45 -11.68 -13.15
N TRP A 90 4.28 -10.92 -12.46
CA TRP A 90 4.63 -9.56 -12.85
C TRP A 90 5.61 -9.53 -14.02
N VAL A 91 5.25 -8.76 -15.06
CA VAL A 91 6.12 -8.50 -16.21
C VAL A 91 6.22 -7.00 -16.47
N LYS A 92 7.41 -6.54 -16.89
CA LYS A 92 7.63 -5.15 -17.26
C LYS A 92 7.88 -5.06 -18.76
N VAL A 93 7.00 -4.36 -19.48
CA VAL A 93 7.09 -4.20 -20.94
C VAL A 93 7.20 -2.71 -21.25
N SER A 94 8.26 -2.29 -21.91
CA SER A 94 8.50 -0.87 -22.27
C SER A 94 8.32 0.10 -21.09
N GLY A 95 8.77 -0.30 -19.90
CA GLY A 95 8.67 0.54 -18.69
C GLY A 95 7.39 0.37 -17.87
N THR A 96 6.34 -0.23 -18.41
CA THR A 96 5.03 -0.44 -17.76
C THR A 96 4.93 -1.83 -17.17
N TRP A 97 4.38 -1.93 -15.96
CA TRP A 97 4.13 -3.21 -15.30
C TRP A 97 2.75 -3.76 -15.64
N TYR A 98 2.68 -5.06 -15.85
CA TYR A 98 1.47 -5.86 -16.06
C TYR A 98 1.50 -7.08 -15.17
N TYR A 99 0.35 -7.63 -14.83
CA TYR A 99 0.24 -8.86 -14.06
C TYR A 99 -0.48 -9.94 -14.85
N LEU A 100 0.19 -11.06 -15.02
CA LEU A 100 -0.31 -12.24 -15.72
C LEU A 100 -0.67 -13.30 -14.69
N ASP A 101 -1.84 -13.88 -14.79
CA ASP A 101 -2.29 -14.93 -13.88
C ASP A 101 -1.27 -16.06 -13.78
N PRO A 102 -0.84 -16.45 -12.56
CA PRO A 102 0.23 -17.43 -12.39
C PRO A 102 -0.05 -18.81 -12.99
N SER A 103 -1.31 -19.20 -13.11
CA SER A 103 -1.71 -20.51 -13.62
C SER A 103 -1.97 -20.49 -15.12
N SER A 104 -2.77 -19.52 -15.59
CA SER A 104 -3.23 -19.44 -16.97
C SER A 104 -2.35 -18.58 -17.88
N GLY A 105 -1.56 -17.64 -17.32
CA GLY A 105 -0.82 -16.62 -18.05
C GLY A 105 -1.70 -15.50 -18.62
N VAL A 106 -2.99 -15.47 -18.30
CA VAL A 106 -3.93 -14.44 -18.74
C VAL A 106 -3.60 -13.10 -18.09
N MET A 107 -3.55 -12.03 -18.87
CA MET A 107 -3.35 -10.69 -18.33
C MET A 107 -4.56 -10.29 -17.47
N ARG A 108 -4.26 -9.88 -16.23
CA ARG A 108 -5.28 -9.44 -15.27
C ARG A 108 -5.54 -7.95 -15.44
N THR A 109 -6.77 -7.54 -15.10
CA THR A 109 -7.22 -6.13 -15.07
C THR A 109 -8.02 -5.89 -13.79
N GLY A 110 -8.23 -4.63 -13.42
CA GLY A 110 -8.90 -4.26 -12.18
C GLY A 110 -8.06 -4.58 -10.93
N TRP A 111 -8.73 -4.79 -9.81
CA TRP A 111 -8.07 -5.09 -8.54
C TRP A 111 -7.50 -6.50 -8.50
N VAL A 112 -6.23 -6.62 -8.11
CA VAL A 112 -5.55 -7.91 -7.88
C VAL A 112 -4.80 -7.89 -6.55
N SER A 113 -4.85 -9.01 -5.82
CA SER A 113 -4.07 -9.19 -4.58
C SER A 113 -2.88 -10.10 -4.86
N VAL A 114 -1.67 -9.62 -4.57
CA VAL A 114 -0.43 -10.35 -4.78
C VAL A 114 0.48 -10.16 -3.57
N GLY A 115 0.88 -11.25 -2.95
CA GLY A 115 1.77 -11.22 -1.78
C GLY A 115 1.23 -10.41 -0.60
N GLY A 116 -0.10 -10.40 -0.39
CA GLY A 116 -0.76 -9.65 0.68
C GLY A 116 -0.95 -8.15 0.41
N SER A 117 -0.56 -7.65 -0.76
CA SER A 117 -0.80 -6.27 -1.19
C SER A 117 -1.81 -6.23 -2.34
N TRP A 118 -2.64 -5.19 -2.36
CA TRP A 118 -3.56 -4.93 -3.46
C TRP A 118 -2.93 -3.98 -4.48
N TYR A 119 -3.20 -4.25 -5.76
CA TYR A 119 -2.77 -3.47 -6.92
C TYR A 119 -3.97 -3.23 -7.83
N TYR A 120 -3.93 -2.15 -8.59
CA TYR A 120 -4.94 -1.87 -9.60
C TYR A 120 -4.33 -1.84 -11.00
N LEU A 121 -4.92 -2.62 -11.89
CA LEU A 121 -4.51 -2.75 -13.27
C LEU A 121 -5.59 -2.11 -14.14
N ASP A 122 -5.22 -1.19 -15.00
CA ASP A 122 -6.15 -0.46 -15.88
C ASP A 122 -7.05 -1.43 -16.64
N PRO A 123 -8.38 -1.27 -16.58
CA PRO A 123 -9.32 -2.22 -17.19
C PRO A 123 -9.17 -2.36 -18.69
N SER A 124 -8.70 -1.33 -19.40
CA SER A 124 -8.57 -1.31 -20.85
C SER A 124 -7.20 -1.78 -21.34
N THR A 125 -6.15 -1.44 -20.62
CA THR A 125 -4.76 -1.68 -21.04
C THR A 125 -4.07 -2.79 -20.26
N GLY A 126 -4.53 -3.09 -19.04
CA GLY A 126 -3.86 -3.98 -18.09
C GLY A 126 -2.67 -3.34 -17.36
N ALA A 127 -2.36 -2.07 -17.64
CA ALA A 127 -1.22 -1.37 -17.06
C ALA A 127 -1.41 -1.13 -15.55
N MET A 128 -0.39 -1.46 -14.74
CA MET A 128 -0.40 -1.19 -13.31
C MET A 128 -0.47 0.32 -13.05
N GLN A 129 -1.43 0.74 -12.23
CA GLN A 129 -1.63 2.13 -11.84
C GLN A 129 -0.81 2.48 -10.61
N THR A 130 -0.49 3.79 -10.46
CA THR A 130 0.18 4.39 -9.30
C THR A 130 -0.41 5.76 -9.02
N GLY A 131 -0.26 6.27 -7.80
CA GLY A 131 -0.83 7.55 -7.39
C GLY A 131 -2.31 7.45 -7.02
N TRP A 132 -3.03 8.55 -7.16
CA TRP A 132 -4.45 8.63 -6.81
C TRP A 132 -5.31 7.93 -7.86
N LEU A 133 -6.23 7.10 -7.40
CA LEU A 133 -7.19 6.34 -8.21
C LEU A 133 -8.59 6.60 -7.67
N GLN A 134 -9.52 6.98 -8.56
CA GLN A 134 -10.95 6.96 -8.26
C GLN A 134 -11.58 5.75 -8.95
N GLU A 135 -12.18 4.86 -8.16
CA GLU A 135 -12.83 3.65 -8.65
C GLU A 135 -14.16 3.45 -7.94
N SER A 136 -15.23 3.29 -8.73
CA SER A 136 -16.61 3.09 -8.22
C SER A 136 -17.09 4.16 -7.23
N GLY A 137 -16.57 5.41 -7.38
CA GLY A 137 -16.91 6.54 -6.51
C GLY A 137 -16.00 6.72 -5.29
N ASP A 138 -15.21 5.73 -4.94
CA ASP A 138 -14.24 5.76 -3.84
C ASP A 138 -12.86 6.20 -4.32
N TRP A 139 -12.08 6.84 -3.42
CA TRP A 139 -10.69 7.22 -3.66
C TRP A 139 -9.72 6.27 -2.97
N TYR A 140 -8.67 5.91 -3.70
CA TYR A 140 -7.56 5.06 -3.27
C TYR A 140 -6.23 5.72 -3.57
N TYR A 141 -5.18 5.31 -2.88
CA TYR A 141 -3.81 5.72 -3.21
C TYR A 141 -2.91 4.51 -3.42
N LEU A 142 -2.25 4.48 -4.58
CA LEU A 142 -1.31 3.44 -4.98
C LEU A 142 0.11 4.01 -4.91
N LYS A 143 0.99 3.37 -4.13
CA LYS A 143 2.41 3.76 -4.01
C LYS A 143 3.10 3.72 -5.38
N SER A 144 4.32 4.26 -5.47
CA SER A 144 5.17 4.12 -6.67
C SER A 144 5.48 2.67 -7.04
N SER A 145 5.40 1.75 -6.07
CA SER A 145 5.46 0.30 -6.29
C SER A 145 4.17 -0.31 -6.83
N GLY A 146 3.09 0.46 -6.96
CA GLY A 146 1.74 0.00 -7.30
C GLY A 146 0.92 -0.50 -6.11
N ALA A 147 1.53 -0.78 -4.96
CA ALA A 147 0.82 -1.31 -3.79
C ALA A 147 -0.14 -0.27 -3.19
N MET A 148 -1.39 -0.67 -2.95
CA MET A 148 -2.42 0.17 -2.32
C MET A 148 -2.04 0.52 -0.88
N VAL A 149 -2.27 1.78 -0.49
CA VAL A 149 -2.16 2.23 0.91
C VAL A 149 -3.44 1.89 1.66
N SER A 150 -3.30 1.34 2.85
CA SER A 150 -4.42 1.12 3.79
C SER A 150 -3.97 1.39 5.23
N ASN A 151 -4.92 1.78 6.10
CA ASN A 151 -4.67 2.13 7.51
C ASN A 151 -3.54 3.16 7.69
N ALA A 152 -3.48 4.17 6.82
CA ALA A 152 -2.44 5.19 6.83
C ALA A 152 -2.95 6.48 6.17
N SER A 153 -2.30 7.61 6.50
CA SER A 153 -2.58 8.91 5.88
C SER A 153 -1.67 9.14 4.68
N VAL A 154 -2.21 9.76 3.64
CA VAL A 154 -1.50 10.12 2.41
C VAL A 154 -1.57 11.64 2.20
N LYS A 155 -0.42 12.28 2.06
CA LYS A 155 -0.35 13.71 1.76
C LYS A 155 -0.81 14.00 0.34
N VAL A 156 -1.74 14.94 0.16
CA VAL A 156 -2.20 15.42 -1.14
C VAL A 156 -1.47 16.70 -1.56
N SER A 157 -1.65 17.11 -2.81
CA SER A 157 -0.90 18.21 -3.42
C SER A 157 -1.14 19.59 -2.78
N ASP A 158 -2.28 19.81 -2.14
CA ASP A 158 -2.62 21.04 -1.41
C ASP A 158 -2.01 21.10 0.00
N GLY A 159 -1.29 20.03 0.40
CA GLY A 159 -0.65 19.90 1.70
C GLY A 159 -1.50 19.24 2.77
N THR A 160 -2.78 19.00 2.52
CA THR A 160 -3.66 18.24 3.43
C THR A 160 -3.36 16.74 3.41
N TYR A 161 -3.95 16.00 4.34
CA TYR A 161 -3.79 14.55 4.42
C TYR A 161 -5.15 13.86 4.23
N TRP A 162 -5.14 12.78 3.48
CA TRP A 162 -6.29 11.92 3.29
C TRP A 162 -6.05 10.57 3.96
N ASP A 163 -6.98 10.20 4.84
CA ASP A 163 -6.87 8.96 5.61
C ASP A 163 -7.50 7.80 4.86
N MET A 164 -6.70 6.74 4.71
CA MET A 164 -7.09 5.53 4.02
C MET A 164 -7.45 4.46 5.06
N ASN A 165 -8.68 3.96 5.04
CA ASN A 165 -9.15 2.92 5.96
C ASN A 165 -8.52 1.53 5.66
N GLY A 166 -8.95 0.49 6.40
CA GLY A 166 -8.44 -0.86 6.23
C GLY A 166 -8.67 -1.48 4.84
N SER A 167 -9.69 -0.99 4.11
CA SER A 167 -9.97 -1.38 2.73
C SER A 167 -9.21 -0.53 1.70
N GLY A 168 -8.38 0.43 2.15
CA GLY A 168 -7.66 1.36 1.28
C GLY A 168 -8.51 2.50 0.73
N ARG A 169 -9.78 2.65 1.13
CA ARG A 169 -10.64 3.75 0.71
C ARG A 169 -10.38 5.00 1.54
N HIS A 170 -10.43 6.16 0.91
CA HIS A 170 -10.48 7.42 1.66
C HIS A 170 -11.76 7.48 2.49
N ASP A 171 -11.59 7.71 3.79
CA ASP A 171 -12.67 7.74 4.76
C ASP A 171 -12.35 8.76 5.84
N LYS A 172 -13.27 9.71 6.08
CA LYS A 172 -13.09 10.73 7.12
C LYS A 172 -12.97 10.13 8.53
N GLN A 173 -13.55 8.94 8.75
CA GLN A 173 -13.45 8.23 10.03
C GLN A 173 -12.07 7.52 10.18
N ALA A 174 -11.36 7.27 9.09
CA ALA A 174 -10.10 6.51 9.12
C ALA A 174 -9.03 7.20 9.98
N GLY A 175 -8.96 8.53 9.98
CA GLY A 175 -8.04 9.29 10.83
C GLY A 175 -8.27 9.02 12.31
N ILE A 176 -9.54 9.06 12.75
CA ILE A 176 -9.91 8.75 14.14
C ILE A 176 -9.50 7.31 14.49
N ASP A 177 -9.75 6.35 13.60
CA ASP A 177 -9.39 4.95 13.81
C ASP A 177 -7.87 4.75 13.91
N ILE A 178 -7.07 5.49 13.14
CA ILE A 178 -5.60 5.50 13.23
C ILE A 178 -5.16 6.02 14.61
N ILE A 179 -5.68 7.18 15.03
CA ILE A 179 -5.38 7.79 16.34
C ILE A 179 -5.73 6.83 17.46
N MET A 180 -6.95 6.27 17.48
CA MET A 180 -7.42 5.36 18.52
C MET A 180 -6.60 4.08 18.61
N ARG A 181 -6.25 3.49 17.47
CA ARG A 181 -5.38 2.30 17.41
C ARG A 181 -3.98 2.61 17.91
N THR A 182 -3.42 3.76 17.53
CA THR A 182 -2.10 4.20 17.99
C THR A 182 -2.12 4.45 19.51
N ALA A 183 -3.10 5.18 20.03
CA ALA A 183 -3.23 5.41 21.46
C ALA A 183 -3.31 4.10 22.25
N ARG A 184 -4.07 3.12 21.75
CA ARG A 184 -4.15 1.80 22.38
C ARG A 184 -2.81 1.06 22.38
N SER A 185 -1.99 1.20 21.33
CA SER A 185 -0.67 0.54 21.25
C SER A 185 0.37 1.17 22.20
N LEU A 186 0.11 2.38 22.68
CA LEU A 186 0.99 3.11 23.61
C LEU A 186 0.67 2.84 25.09
N LEU A 187 -0.37 2.07 25.41
CA LEU A 187 -0.71 1.74 26.79
C LEU A 187 0.49 1.13 27.52
N GLY A 188 0.83 1.68 28.69
CA GLY A 188 1.96 1.25 29.49
C GLY A 188 3.29 1.94 29.18
N VAL A 189 3.37 2.79 28.17
CA VAL A 189 4.54 3.65 27.89
C VAL A 189 4.76 4.58 29.10
N PRO A 190 6.01 4.78 29.60
CA PRO A 190 6.27 5.63 30.74
C PRO A 190 6.05 7.11 30.47
N TYR A 191 5.61 7.86 31.49
CA TYR A 191 5.62 9.31 31.45
C TYR A 191 7.06 9.85 31.50
N VAL A 192 7.43 10.66 30.51
CA VAL A 192 8.71 11.39 30.43
C VAL A 192 8.43 12.85 30.08
N TRP A 193 8.78 13.77 30.97
CA TRP A 193 8.58 15.20 30.76
C TRP A 193 9.31 15.70 29.51
N LEU A 194 8.58 16.32 28.59
CA LEU A 194 9.04 16.74 27.26
C LEU A 194 9.64 15.60 26.41
N GLY A 195 9.33 14.36 26.75
CA GLY A 195 9.84 13.18 26.05
C GLY A 195 9.24 13.03 24.66
N VAL A 196 10.07 12.60 23.70
CA VAL A 196 9.67 12.27 22.32
C VAL A 196 9.77 10.75 22.14
N TYR A 197 8.63 10.11 22.03
CA TYR A 197 8.58 8.66 21.80
C TYR A 197 8.86 8.32 20.32
N PRO A 198 9.63 7.25 20.01
CA PRO A 198 10.26 6.30 20.95
C PRO A 198 11.66 6.69 21.46
N GLN A 199 12.23 7.83 21.01
CA GLN A 199 13.63 8.21 21.25
C GLN A 199 13.98 8.30 22.74
N ASP A 200 13.09 8.91 23.53
CA ASP A 200 13.30 9.12 24.96
C ASP A 200 12.67 8.02 25.85
N GLY A 201 12.10 6.98 25.21
CA GLY A 201 11.47 5.84 25.88
C GLY A 201 10.14 6.14 26.54
N GLY A 202 9.63 7.37 26.43
CA GLY A 202 8.36 7.83 26.99
C GLY A 202 7.92 9.18 26.45
N MET A 203 6.80 9.70 26.95
CA MET A 203 6.23 10.99 26.55
C MET A 203 5.44 11.60 27.71
N ASP A 204 5.16 12.90 27.66
CA ASP A 204 4.22 13.57 28.54
C ASP A 204 2.85 13.69 27.89
N CYS A 205 1.91 14.37 28.56
CA CYS A 205 0.52 14.50 28.07
C CYS A 205 0.42 15.24 26.73
N ALA A 206 1.20 16.30 26.53
CA ALA A 206 1.17 17.09 25.31
C ALA A 206 1.90 16.40 24.16
N SER A 207 3.08 15.84 24.44
CA SER A 207 3.82 15.06 23.43
C SER A 207 3.10 13.76 23.03
N PHE A 208 2.29 13.16 23.94
CA PHE A 208 1.42 12.04 23.62
C PHE A 208 0.37 12.43 22.55
N THR A 209 -0.41 13.46 22.79
CA THR A 209 -1.42 13.92 21.82
C THR A 209 -0.77 14.40 20.53
N TRP A 210 0.33 15.15 20.62
CA TRP A 210 1.12 15.53 19.44
C TRP A 210 1.58 14.31 18.63
N TYR A 211 2.11 13.28 19.28
CA TYR A 211 2.54 12.05 18.60
C TYR A 211 1.42 11.36 17.85
N LEU A 212 0.20 11.33 18.43
CA LEU A 212 -0.97 10.71 17.79
C LEU A 212 -1.36 11.44 16.51
N TYR A 213 -1.47 12.76 16.55
CA TYR A 213 -1.85 13.56 15.37
C TYR A 213 -0.74 13.62 14.33
N LYS A 214 0.51 13.49 14.75
CA LYS A 214 1.66 13.37 13.85
C LYS A 214 1.59 12.12 12.96
N GLN A 215 0.91 11.05 13.39
CA GLN A 215 0.66 9.87 12.55
C GLN A 215 -0.22 10.22 11.32
N LEU A 216 -1.04 11.25 11.43
CA LEU A 216 -1.85 11.78 10.34
C LEU A 216 -1.13 12.91 9.56
N GLY A 217 0.11 13.25 9.96
CA GLY A 217 0.86 14.37 9.42
C GLY A 217 0.36 15.73 9.89
N ILE A 218 -0.53 15.77 10.90
CA ILE A 218 -1.05 17.00 11.49
C ILE A 218 -0.13 17.42 12.63
N ASP A 219 0.32 18.67 12.62
CA ASP A 219 1.11 19.25 13.70
C ASP A 219 0.22 20.14 14.56
N ILE A 220 -0.07 19.69 15.78
CA ILE A 220 -0.93 20.40 16.76
C ILE A 220 -0.11 21.18 17.79
N GLY A 221 1.22 21.25 17.62
CA GLY A 221 2.11 21.81 18.61
C GLY A 221 2.52 20.81 19.69
N PHE A 222 3.71 21.01 20.27
CA PHE A 222 4.32 20.06 21.20
C PHE A 222 3.92 20.30 22.65
N GLU A 223 3.37 21.48 22.98
CA GLU A 223 2.97 21.86 24.34
C GLU A 223 1.43 22.04 24.44
N THR A 224 0.89 21.93 25.65
CA THR A 224 -0.55 22.14 25.92
C THR A 224 -1.03 23.51 25.46
N TYR A 225 -0.17 24.53 25.57
CA TYR A 225 -0.43 25.89 25.12
C TYR A 225 -0.69 25.97 23.61
N ASP A 226 0.15 25.30 22.82
CA ASP A 226 -0.01 25.27 21.35
C ASP A 226 -1.28 24.54 20.95
N GLN A 227 -1.54 23.42 21.62
CA GLN A 227 -2.71 22.57 21.33
C GLN A 227 -4.03 23.25 21.66
N MET A 228 -4.05 24.19 22.60
CA MET A 228 -5.22 25.00 22.95
C MET A 228 -5.71 25.86 21.76
N TYR A 229 -4.82 26.18 20.80
CA TYR A 229 -5.15 26.94 19.60
C TYR A 229 -5.24 26.07 18.33
N SER A 230 -5.05 24.77 18.46
CA SER A 230 -5.14 23.85 17.34
C SER A 230 -6.58 23.41 17.10
N GLY A 231 -6.99 23.39 15.83
CA GLY A 231 -8.35 22.97 15.44
C GLY A 231 -9.45 23.94 15.82
N VAL A 232 -10.63 23.41 16.14
CA VAL A 232 -11.86 24.18 16.43
C VAL A 232 -12.37 23.83 17.82
N ARG A 233 -12.68 24.86 18.63
CA ARG A 233 -13.26 24.66 19.95
C ARG A 233 -14.62 23.99 19.87
N VAL A 234 -14.81 22.92 20.65
CA VAL A 234 -16.07 22.17 20.76
C VAL A 234 -16.96 22.77 21.86
N PHE A 235 -18.19 23.16 21.52
CA PHE A 235 -19.17 23.71 22.45
C PHE A 235 -20.25 22.70 22.87
N GLY A 236 -20.17 21.46 22.44
CA GLY A 236 -21.06 20.35 22.77
C GLY A 236 -20.33 19.16 23.32
N ASP A 237 -20.94 17.99 23.23
CA ASP A 237 -20.32 16.74 23.64
C ASP A 237 -19.09 16.43 22.78
N PRO A 238 -17.94 16.11 23.38
CA PRO A 238 -16.76 15.72 22.65
C PRO A 238 -17.00 14.39 21.92
N GLN A 239 -16.35 14.25 20.76
CA GLN A 239 -16.40 13.04 19.94
C GLN A 239 -15.03 12.31 20.01
N PRO A 240 -15.01 10.99 19.75
CA PRO A 240 -13.74 10.27 19.64
C PRO A 240 -12.76 11.00 18.70
N GLY A 241 -11.54 11.20 19.16
CA GLY A 241 -10.54 11.99 18.45
C GLY A 241 -10.39 13.43 18.93
N ASP A 242 -11.36 14.02 19.61
CA ASP A 242 -11.17 15.36 20.19
C ASP A 242 -10.11 15.31 21.31
N ILE A 243 -9.30 16.35 21.45
CA ILE A 243 -8.43 16.53 22.61
C ILE A 243 -9.19 17.31 23.69
N ILE A 244 -9.03 16.90 24.94
CA ILE A 244 -9.61 17.59 26.11
C ILE A 244 -8.46 18.27 26.86
N LEU A 245 -8.55 19.59 26.96
CA LEU A 245 -7.64 20.43 27.74
C LEU A 245 -8.22 20.62 29.14
N MET A 246 -7.42 20.37 30.17
CA MET A 246 -7.83 20.37 31.57
C MET A 246 -7.14 21.48 32.35
N TYR A 247 -7.92 22.17 33.19
CA TYR A 247 -7.50 23.28 34.04
C TYR A 247 -7.73 22.88 35.47
N TYR A 248 -6.68 22.75 36.27
CA TYR A 248 -6.78 22.37 37.71
C TYR A 248 -6.65 23.58 38.62
N GLY A 249 -5.96 24.63 38.19
CA GLY A 249 -5.69 25.83 39.02
C GLY A 249 -4.80 25.53 40.23
N ALA A 250 -4.00 24.48 40.13
CA ALA A 250 -3.25 23.90 41.28
C ALA A 250 -1.95 24.61 41.57
N TRP A 251 -1.42 25.44 40.69
CA TRP A 251 -0.11 26.07 40.86
C TRP A 251 -0.22 27.54 41.21
N PRO A 252 0.30 28.02 42.35
CA PRO A 252 0.09 29.39 42.83
C PRO A 252 0.55 30.53 41.91
N ASN A 253 1.44 30.24 40.97
CA ASN A 253 1.98 31.19 40.00
C ASN A 253 1.68 30.82 38.57
N TYR A 254 0.76 29.87 38.36
CA TYR A 254 0.36 29.43 37.02
C TYR A 254 -0.75 30.34 36.46
N ASN A 255 -0.69 30.64 35.16
CA ASN A 255 -1.72 31.40 34.52
C ASN A 255 -3.02 30.56 34.43
N PRO A 256 -4.12 30.95 35.14
CA PRO A 256 -5.33 30.13 35.18
C PRO A 256 -6.05 30.04 33.81
N MET A 257 -5.54 30.75 32.80
CA MET A 257 -6.07 30.69 31.45
C MET A 257 -5.31 29.64 30.58
N LEU A 258 -4.29 29.00 31.12
CA LEU A 258 -3.53 27.97 30.39
C LEU A 258 -3.89 26.56 30.89
N PRO A 259 -4.05 25.57 29.98
CA PRO A 259 -4.29 24.20 30.37
C PRO A 259 -3.04 23.56 30.99
N GLU A 260 -3.24 22.81 32.07
CA GLU A 260 -2.17 22.11 32.78
C GLU A 260 -2.03 20.67 32.31
N HIS A 261 -3.02 20.15 31.60
CA HIS A 261 -3.03 18.79 31.10
C HIS A 261 -3.85 18.67 29.83
N VAL A 262 -3.53 17.69 28.98
CA VAL A 262 -4.27 17.37 27.76
C VAL A 262 -4.40 15.86 27.62
N VAL A 263 -5.56 15.41 27.13
CA VAL A 263 -5.89 14.00 26.94
C VAL A 263 -6.62 13.79 25.62
N LEU A 264 -6.60 12.56 25.10
CA LEU A 264 -7.40 12.17 23.93
C LEU A 264 -8.74 11.60 24.36
N TYR A 265 -9.83 12.16 23.87
CA TYR A 265 -11.18 11.62 24.12
C TYR A 265 -11.44 10.39 23.24
N ALA A 266 -11.82 9.28 23.89
CA ALA A 266 -12.02 8.00 23.23
C ALA A 266 -13.50 7.65 22.99
N GLY A 267 -14.42 8.51 23.46
CA GLY A 267 -15.87 8.24 23.44
C GLY A 267 -16.37 7.60 24.73
N GLY A 268 -17.68 7.69 24.96
CA GLY A 268 -18.33 7.08 26.13
C GLY A 268 -17.81 7.57 27.50
N GLY A 269 -17.28 8.80 27.56
CA GLY A 269 -16.68 9.34 28.78
C GLY A 269 -15.29 8.79 29.10
N MET A 270 -14.66 8.08 28.17
CA MET A 270 -13.32 7.49 28.34
C MET A 270 -12.25 8.32 27.63
N ILE A 271 -11.02 8.28 28.16
CA ILE A 271 -9.85 8.98 27.63
C ILE A 271 -8.62 8.07 27.58
N TYR A 272 -7.70 8.39 26.66
CA TYR A 272 -6.28 7.96 26.72
C TYR A 272 -5.45 9.14 27.20
N GLU A 273 -4.51 8.88 28.09
CA GLU A 273 -3.64 9.93 28.64
C GLU A 273 -2.27 9.42 29.08
N GLU A 274 -1.30 10.33 29.10
CA GLU A 274 -0.06 10.25 29.91
C GLU A 274 -0.26 11.08 31.16
N PRO A 275 -0.42 10.46 32.34
CA PRO A 275 -1.01 11.18 33.50
C PRO A 275 -0.07 12.17 34.19
N THR A 276 1.13 11.73 34.64
CA THR A 276 2.11 12.53 35.38
C THR A 276 3.37 11.72 35.67
N PHE A 277 4.35 12.36 36.31
CA PHE A 277 5.61 11.72 36.74
C PHE A 277 5.39 10.40 37.47
N GLY A 278 6.13 9.35 37.04
CA GLY A 278 6.00 8.00 37.56
C GLY A 278 4.82 7.21 37.05
N GLY A 279 3.92 7.86 36.27
CA GLY A 279 2.80 7.23 35.61
C GLY A 279 3.15 6.56 34.30
N ARG A 280 2.14 6.00 33.68
CA ARG A 280 2.23 5.34 32.34
C ARG A 280 0.97 5.65 31.58
N CYS A 281 1.10 5.65 30.25
CA CYS A 281 -0.05 5.77 29.35
C CYS A 281 -1.18 4.83 29.77
N GLN A 282 -2.37 5.37 29.93
CA GLN A 282 -3.53 4.64 30.46
C GLN A 282 -4.84 4.99 29.75
N TYR A 283 -5.82 4.09 29.91
CA TYR A 283 -7.20 4.27 29.41
C TYR A 283 -8.14 4.31 30.61
N VAL A 284 -8.70 5.47 30.89
CA VAL A 284 -9.46 5.74 32.12
C VAL A 284 -10.72 6.60 31.86
N SER A 285 -11.59 6.72 32.87
CA SER A 285 -12.74 7.63 32.80
C SER A 285 -12.31 9.09 32.91
N LEU A 286 -12.83 9.95 32.04
CA LEU A 286 -12.67 11.40 32.11
C LEU A 286 -13.14 11.94 33.47
N ALA A 287 -14.26 11.42 34.00
CA ALA A 287 -14.82 11.82 35.28
C ALA A 287 -13.86 11.57 36.48
N SER A 288 -12.90 10.69 36.35
CA SER A 288 -11.90 10.41 37.40
C SER A 288 -10.86 11.50 37.56
N LYS A 289 -10.78 12.48 36.66
CA LYS A 289 -9.66 13.45 36.60
C LYS A 289 -9.81 14.65 37.53
N GLY A 290 -11.01 15.00 37.95
CA GLY A 290 -11.24 16.08 38.94
C GLY A 290 -10.79 17.47 38.49
N ALA A 291 -10.67 17.72 37.18
CA ALA A 291 -10.35 19.05 36.65
C ALA A 291 -11.44 20.07 37.03
N SER A 292 -11.06 21.31 37.36
CA SER A 292 -11.98 22.38 37.70
C SER A 292 -12.74 22.88 36.47
N THR A 293 -12.11 22.85 35.33
CA THR A 293 -12.69 23.21 34.04
C THR A 293 -12.06 22.38 32.93
N THR A 294 -12.83 22.07 31.91
CA THR A 294 -12.34 21.41 30.69
C THR A 294 -12.78 22.14 29.44
N THR A 295 -11.98 22.14 28.40
CA THR A 295 -12.38 22.56 27.06
C THR A 295 -11.95 21.49 26.04
N ALA A 296 -12.71 21.32 24.98
CA ALA A 296 -12.38 20.36 23.93
C ALA A 296 -12.01 21.07 22.62
N GLN A 297 -11.05 20.52 21.93
CA GLN A 297 -10.64 20.95 20.58
C GLN A 297 -10.82 19.77 19.62
N ARG A 298 -11.45 20.03 18.47
CA ARG A 298 -11.57 19.12 17.34
C ARG A 298 -10.54 19.50 16.30
N ILE A 299 -9.65 18.59 16.03
CA ILE A 299 -8.51 18.77 15.12
C ILE A 299 -8.91 18.40 13.67
#